data_585be1dfa755df62af972ee71f802b9b
#
_entry.id   585be1dfa755df62af972ee71f802b9b
#
_cell.length_a   1.000
_cell.length_b   1.000
_cell.length_c   1.000
_cell.angle_alpha   90.00
_cell.angle_beta   90.00
_cell.angle_gamma   90.00
#
_symmetry.space_group_name_H-M   'P 1'
#
loop_
_entity.id
_entity.type
_entity.pdbx_description
1 polymer ?
#
loop_
_entity_poly.entity_id
_entity_poly.type
_entity_poly.pdbx_seq_one_letter_code
_entity_poly.pdbx_strand_id
1 'polypeptide(L)'
;GHLYGVSTPPDYPLGRQKGKELWMTEHYTDSKNSANQWPLALDVGVELHKSMVANYNAYIWWYIRRSYGLITDDGKISQRGYIMSQYARYVRPGYVRIGATESPSSGVYVTAYKGPDGKVVVVAVNTTSSDKSLDINFRNLQVAELKKYTTSSSLNVDFGGTYSVN
;
A
#
# COMPACT_ATOMS: atom_id res chain seq x y z
N GLY A 1 -0.86 13.78 -11.91
CA GLY A 1 -2.31 13.78 -12.15
C GLY A 1 -3.09 13.52 -10.88
N HIS A 2 -4.42 13.70 -10.92
CA HIS A 2 -5.35 13.37 -9.85
C HIS A 2 -6.20 12.17 -10.27
N LEU A 3 -6.61 11.32 -9.31
CA LEU A 3 -7.37 10.09 -9.59
C LEU A 3 -8.86 10.16 -9.18
N TYR A 4 -9.43 11.37 -9.06
CA TYR A 4 -10.84 11.54 -8.75
C TYR A 4 -11.73 10.90 -9.82
N GLY A 5 -12.70 10.08 -9.39
CA GLY A 5 -13.59 9.36 -10.28
C GLY A 5 -12.95 8.23 -11.10
N VAL A 6 -11.71 7.86 -10.79
CA VAL A 6 -10.95 6.82 -11.51
C VAL A 6 -10.92 5.54 -10.69
N SER A 7 -11.63 4.52 -11.12
CA SER A 7 -11.63 3.21 -10.44
C SER A 7 -10.38 2.37 -10.69
N THR A 8 -9.72 2.60 -11.83
CA THR A 8 -8.49 1.92 -12.23
C THR A 8 -7.50 2.96 -12.75
N PRO A 9 -6.42 3.26 -12.00
CA PRO A 9 -5.40 4.19 -12.45
C PRO A 9 -4.81 3.77 -13.80
N PRO A 10 -4.73 4.68 -14.78
CA PRO A 10 -4.13 4.35 -16.06
C PRO A 10 -2.61 4.27 -15.96
N ASP A 11 -2.02 3.34 -16.66
CA ASP A 11 -0.57 3.32 -16.90
C ASP A 11 -0.23 4.26 -18.08
N TYR A 12 0.97 4.87 -18.02
CA TYR A 12 1.48 5.77 -19.05
C TYR A 12 2.84 5.27 -19.59
N PRO A 13 2.84 4.22 -20.42
CA PRO A 13 4.09 3.60 -20.88
C PRO A 13 5.00 4.55 -21.65
N LEU A 14 4.44 5.48 -22.43
CA LEU A 14 5.23 6.49 -23.14
C LEU A 14 6.01 7.41 -22.18
N GLY A 15 5.42 7.78 -21.04
CA GLY A 15 6.10 8.55 -20.01
C GLY A 15 7.33 7.80 -19.48
N ARG A 16 7.16 6.53 -19.15
CA ARG A 16 8.26 5.67 -18.67
C ARG A 16 9.34 5.46 -19.75
N GLN A 17 8.95 5.20 -20.99
CA GLN A 17 9.91 5.09 -22.11
C GLN A 17 10.77 6.33 -22.29
N LYS A 18 10.22 7.51 -21.96
CA LYS A 18 10.93 8.78 -21.96
C LYS A 18 11.64 9.11 -20.65
N GLY A 19 11.75 8.16 -19.73
CA GLY A 19 12.39 8.35 -18.41
C GLY A 19 11.66 9.34 -17.49
N LYS A 20 10.33 9.52 -17.67
CA LYS A 20 9.52 10.40 -16.81
C LYS A 20 8.89 9.62 -15.68
N GLU A 21 8.84 10.26 -14.52
CA GLU A 21 8.11 9.75 -13.36
C GLU A 21 6.62 10.09 -13.49
N LEU A 22 5.79 9.20 -12.96
CA LEU A 22 4.34 9.36 -12.89
C LEU A 22 3.93 9.58 -11.44
N TRP A 23 3.33 10.72 -11.15
CA TRP A 23 2.92 11.12 -9.81
C TRP A 23 1.41 11.29 -9.73
N MET A 24 0.78 10.59 -8.80
CA MET A 24 -0.56 10.86 -8.32
C MET A 24 -0.45 11.91 -7.22
N THR A 25 -0.81 13.15 -7.56
CA THR A 25 -0.50 14.32 -6.75
C THR A 25 -1.65 14.78 -5.86
N GLU A 26 -2.85 14.19 -6.05
CA GLU A 26 -4.00 14.48 -5.19
C GLU A 26 -5.07 13.43 -5.34
N HIS A 27 -5.48 12.85 -4.23
CA HIS A 27 -6.66 12.00 -4.13
C HIS A 27 -7.15 11.92 -2.67
N TYR A 28 -8.45 11.76 -2.49
CA TYR A 28 -9.09 11.31 -1.26
C TYR A 28 -10.28 10.41 -1.63
N THR A 29 -10.75 9.59 -0.70
CA THR A 29 -11.94 8.77 -0.93
C THR A 29 -13.20 9.58 -0.64
N ASP A 30 -14.29 9.31 -1.36
CA ASP A 30 -15.57 10.00 -1.20
C ASP A 30 -16.25 9.72 0.14
N SER A 31 -15.74 8.81 0.92
CA SER A 31 -16.21 8.54 2.26
C SER A 31 -15.96 9.76 3.14
N LYS A 32 -16.95 10.61 3.28
CA LYS A 32 -17.01 11.71 4.26
C LYS A 32 -16.99 11.18 5.70
N ASN A 33 -17.08 9.88 5.86
CA ASN A 33 -17.02 9.20 7.13
C ASN A 33 -15.60 9.24 7.68
N SER A 34 -15.50 9.04 8.97
CA SER A 34 -14.24 9.04 9.68
C SER A 34 -13.18 8.16 9.02
N ALA A 35 -11.97 8.67 8.91
CA ALA A 35 -10.79 7.92 8.49
C ALA A 35 -10.50 6.70 9.39
N ASN A 36 -11.19 6.58 10.51
CA ASN A 36 -11.10 5.47 11.46
C ASN A 36 -12.18 4.41 11.25
N GLN A 37 -13.10 4.56 10.29
CA GLN A 37 -14.11 3.53 10.04
C GLN A 37 -13.51 2.36 9.28
N TRP A 38 -13.52 1.20 9.94
CA TRP A 38 -13.17 -0.06 9.31
C TRP A 38 -14.44 -0.77 8.79
N PRO A 39 -14.48 -1.34 7.58
CA PRO A 39 -13.34 -1.53 6.64
C PRO A 39 -13.12 -0.37 5.66
N LEU A 40 -13.86 0.74 5.74
CA LEU A 40 -13.78 1.85 4.78
C LEU A 40 -12.35 2.43 4.67
N ALA A 41 -11.61 2.45 5.78
CA ALA A 41 -10.22 2.91 5.77
C ALA A 41 -9.29 2.10 4.85
N LEU A 42 -9.69 0.87 4.45
CA LEU A 42 -8.91 0.03 3.53
C LEU A 42 -8.87 0.56 2.10
N ASP A 43 -9.78 1.47 1.71
CA ASP A 43 -9.79 2.06 0.36
C ASP A 43 -8.42 2.65 0.00
N VAL A 44 -7.77 3.37 0.93
CA VAL A 44 -6.44 3.94 0.67
C VAL A 44 -5.39 2.86 0.36
N GLY A 45 -5.48 1.70 1.01
CA GLY A 45 -4.59 0.57 0.74
C GLY A 45 -4.79 -0.03 -0.65
N VAL A 46 -6.07 -0.18 -1.06
CA VAL A 46 -6.43 -0.67 -2.40
C VAL A 46 -6.00 0.32 -3.49
N GLU A 47 -6.21 1.62 -3.25
CA GLU A 47 -5.81 2.64 -4.21
C GLU A 47 -4.29 2.76 -4.36
N LEU A 48 -3.56 2.69 -3.25
CA LEU A 48 -2.10 2.60 -3.28
C LEU A 48 -1.65 1.38 -4.08
N HIS A 49 -2.23 0.19 -3.82
CA HIS A 49 -1.95 -1.00 -4.60
C HIS A 49 -2.15 -0.76 -6.10
N LYS A 50 -3.34 -0.29 -6.50
CA LYS A 50 -3.66 -0.02 -7.91
C LYS A 50 -2.72 1.00 -8.54
N SER A 51 -2.39 2.07 -7.82
CA SER A 51 -1.46 3.09 -8.31
C SER A 51 -0.05 2.53 -8.51
N MET A 52 0.43 1.73 -7.56
CA MET A 52 1.74 1.07 -7.69
C MET A 52 1.76 0.06 -8.85
N VAL A 53 0.69 -0.71 -9.04
CA VAL A 53 0.54 -1.63 -10.20
C VAL A 53 0.55 -0.86 -11.52
N ALA A 54 -0.09 0.31 -11.57
CA ALA A 54 -0.07 1.22 -12.71
C ALA A 54 1.26 2.00 -12.86
N ASN A 55 2.31 1.62 -12.11
CA ASN A 55 3.66 2.18 -12.17
C ASN A 55 3.78 3.66 -11.76
N TYR A 56 2.95 4.12 -10.85
CA TYR A 56 3.13 5.44 -10.25
C TYR A 56 4.35 5.45 -9.32
N ASN A 57 5.14 6.51 -9.37
CA ASN A 57 6.34 6.72 -8.58
C ASN A 57 6.05 7.44 -7.26
N ALA A 58 4.93 8.18 -7.19
CA ALA A 58 4.48 8.85 -5.99
C ALA A 58 2.97 8.83 -5.86
N TYR A 59 2.51 8.80 -4.60
CA TYR A 59 1.10 8.87 -4.23
C TYR A 59 0.93 9.88 -3.09
N ILE A 60 0.13 10.93 -3.28
CA ILE A 60 -0.08 12.03 -2.35
C ILE A 60 -1.56 12.12 -1.98
N TRP A 61 -1.84 11.98 -0.69
CA TRP A 61 -3.18 12.06 -0.12
C TRP A 61 -3.60 13.52 0.14
N TRP A 62 -4.85 13.84 -0.08
CA TRP A 62 -5.50 15.13 0.18
C TRP A 62 -6.58 15.00 1.25
N TYR A 63 -6.59 15.66 2.37
CA TYR A 63 -5.57 16.40 3.12
C TYR A 63 -4.83 15.49 4.11
N ILE A 64 -3.67 15.94 4.61
CA ILE A 64 -3.00 15.20 5.68
C ILE A 64 -3.82 15.23 6.97
N ARG A 65 -4.40 16.40 7.34
CA ARG A 65 -5.20 16.58 8.56
C ARG A 65 -6.63 17.01 8.22
N ARG A 66 -7.56 16.08 8.37
CA ARG A 66 -9.02 16.24 8.18
C ARG A 66 -9.72 15.03 8.80
N SER A 67 -11.07 15.09 8.97
CA SER A 67 -11.87 13.94 9.40
C SER A 67 -11.69 12.68 8.54
N TYR A 68 -11.34 12.85 7.26
CA TYR A 68 -11.01 11.76 6.32
C TYR A 68 -9.50 11.65 6.04
N GLY A 69 -8.67 12.40 6.74
CA GLY A 69 -7.24 12.51 6.52
C GLY A 69 -6.41 11.37 7.13
N LEU A 70 -5.11 11.43 6.92
CA LEU A 70 -4.14 10.52 7.54
C LEU A 70 -3.93 10.83 9.02
N ILE A 71 -4.21 12.09 9.39
CA ILE A 71 -4.25 12.61 10.75
C ILE A 71 -5.64 13.20 10.97
N THR A 72 -6.29 12.82 12.05
CA THR A 72 -7.60 13.33 12.45
C THR A 72 -7.53 14.77 12.95
N ASP A 73 -8.67 15.44 13.08
CA ASP A 73 -8.73 16.84 13.51
C ASP A 73 -8.18 17.07 14.94
N ASP A 74 -8.17 16.05 15.79
CA ASP A 74 -7.54 16.06 17.12
C ASP A 74 -6.03 15.75 17.10
N GLY A 75 -5.44 15.58 15.92
CA GLY A 75 -3.99 15.39 15.74
C GLY A 75 -3.50 13.96 15.87
N LYS A 76 -4.39 12.97 15.98
CA LYS A 76 -4.00 11.54 16.06
C LYS A 76 -3.89 10.93 14.67
N ILE A 77 -3.01 9.94 14.52
CA ILE A 77 -2.94 9.15 13.30
C ILE A 77 -4.24 8.36 13.16
N SER A 78 -4.87 8.44 11.98
CA SER A 78 -6.08 7.69 11.66
C SER A 78 -5.76 6.26 11.20
N GLN A 79 -6.78 5.40 11.09
CA GLN A 79 -6.63 4.07 10.49
C GLN A 79 -6.12 4.17 9.02
N ARG A 80 -6.60 5.15 8.25
CA ARG A 80 -6.03 5.45 6.92
C ARG A 80 -4.54 5.80 7.00
N GLY A 81 -4.13 6.58 7.99
CA GLY A 81 -2.73 6.92 8.22
C GLY A 81 -1.88 5.68 8.49
N TYR A 82 -2.36 4.77 9.33
CA TYR A 82 -1.67 3.50 9.59
C TYR A 82 -1.62 2.59 8.36
N ILE A 83 -2.70 2.52 7.57
CA ILE A 83 -2.71 1.75 6.32
C ILE A 83 -1.72 2.34 5.32
N MET A 84 -1.72 3.65 5.11
CA MET A 84 -0.76 4.30 4.23
C MET A 84 0.68 4.10 4.70
N SER A 85 0.92 4.05 6.00
CA SER A 85 2.25 3.83 6.57
C SER A 85 2.82 2.44 6.26
N GLN A 86 2.00 1.44 5.96
CA GLN A 86 2.46 0.14 5.47
C GLN A 86 3.26 0.26 4.17
N TYR A 87 2.95 1.25 3.34
CA TYR A 87 3.76 1.61 2.17
C TYR A 87 4.85 2.62 2.55
N ALA A 88 4.46 3.78 3.06
CA ALA A 88 5.37 4.91 3.23
C ALA A 88 6.54 4.65 4.19
N ARG A 89 6.36 3.80 5.19
CA ARG A 89 7.40 3.44 6.15
C ARG A 89 8.42 2.46 5.58
N TYR A 90 7.97 1.51 4.78
CA TYR A 90 8.79 0.37 4.35
C TYR A 90 9.25 0.49 2.89
N VAL A 91 8.43 1.00 1.99
CA VAL A 91 8.78 1.25 0.60
C VAL A 91 9.36 2.65 0.49
N ARG A 92 10.68 2.76 0.51
CA ARG A 92 11.39 4.04 0.58
C ARG A 92 11.90 4.48 -0.80
N PRO A 93 12.29 5.75 -0.98
CA PRO A 93 12.92 6.22 -2.21
C PRO A 93 14.08 5.30 -2.63
N GLY A 94 14.14 4.96 -3.91
CA GLY A 94 15.10 4.00 -4.46
C GLY A 94 14.63 2.54 -4.47
N TYR A 95 13.50 2.22 -3.81
CA TYR A 95 12.88 0.90 -3.95
C TYR A 95 12.23 0.76 -5.32
N VAL A 96 12.38 -0.41 -5.94
CA VAL A 96 11.80 -0.74 -7.24
C VAL A 96 10.74 -1.83 -7.04
N ARG A 97 9.56 -1.63 -7.64
CA ARG A 97 8.53 -2.66 -7.65
C ARG A 97 9.02 -3.88 -8.45
N ILE A 98 8.90 -5.05 -7.87
CA ILE A 98 9.25 -6.33 -8.50
C ILE A 98 8.00 -7.16 -8.77
N GLY A 99 8.10 -8.17 -9.62
CA GLY A 99 6.98 -9.04 -9.96
C GLY A 99 6.41 -9.74 -8.72
N ALA A 100 5.07 -9.75 -8.63
CA ALA A 100 4.30 -10.47 -7.62
C ALA A 100 2.97 -10.93 -8.22
N THR A 101 2.32 -11.93 -7.62
CA THR A 101 0.93 -12.25 -7.92
C THR A 101 0.04 -11.20 -7.30
N GLU A 102 -0.41 -10.24 -8.12
CA GLU A 102 -1.07 -9.00 -7.66
C GLU A 102 -2.42 -9.24 -6.98
N SER A 103 -3.15 -10.28 -7.38
CA SER A 103 -4.44 -10.68 -6.82
C SER A 103 -4.47 -12.20 -6.61
N PRO A 104 -3.82 -12.71 -5.55
CA PRO A 104 -3.74 -14.16 -5.31
C PRO A 104 -5.09 -14.81 -5.00
N SER A 105 -6.05 -14.05 -4.51
CA SER A 105 -7.45 -14.45 -4.34
C SER A 105 -8.36 -13.23 -4.36
N SER A 106 -9.68 -13.44 -4.53
CA SER A 106 -10.65 -12.35 -4.52
C SER A 106 -10.55 -11.51 -3.24
N GLY A 107 -10.47 -10.19 -3.39
CA GLY A 107 -10.34 -9.23 -2.29
C GLY A 107 -8.97 -9.18 -1.61
N VAL A 108 -7.96 -9.87 -2.15
CA VAL A 108 -6.58 -9.80 -1.65
C VAL A 108 -5.68 -9.19 -2.73
N TYR A 109 -4.92 -8.18 -2.35
CA TYR A 109 -4.07 -7.39 -3.23
C TYR A 109 -2.64 -7.40 -2.71
N VAL A 110 -1.66 -7.71 -3.56
CA VAL A 110 -0.25 -7.86 -3.17
C VAL A 110 0.66 -7.09 -4.12
N THR A 111 1.61 -6.34 -3.56
CA THR A 111 2.73 -5.75 -4.30
C THR A 111 4.03 -6.07 -3.59
N ALA A 112 5.13 -6.16 -4.33
CA ALA A 112 6.46 -6.42 -3.77
C ALA A 112 7.49 -5.43 -4.32
N TYR A 113 8.46 -5.10 -3.48
CA TYR A 113 9.48 -4.09 -3.76
C TYR A 113 10.84 -4.59 -3.31
N LYS A 114 11.90 -4.21 -4.04
CA LYS A 114 13.28 -4.47 -3.65
C LYS A 114 14.03 -3.15 -3.51
N GLY A 115 14.67 -2.97 -2.37
CA GLY A 115 15.49 -1.81 -2.06
C GLY A 115 16.92 -1.93 -2.59
N PRO A 116 17.65 -0.81 -2.68
CA PRO A 116 19.06 -0.80 -3.03
C PRO A 116 19.95 -1.49 -1.98
N ASP A 117 19.45 -1.62 -0.77
CA ASP A 117 20.07 -2.36 0.33
C ASP A 117 19.80 -3.88 0.30
N GLY A 118 19.14 -4.36 -0.75
CA GLY A 118 18.79 -5.76 -0.94
C GLY A 118 17.54 -6.21 -0.16
N LYS A 119 16.96 -5.36 0.69
CA LYS A 119 15.74 -5.71 1.41
C LYS A 119 14.55 -5.86 0.46
N VAL A 120 13.66 -6.78 0.81
CA VAL A 120 12.39 -7.00 0.12
C VAL A 120 11.25 -6.58 1.02
N VAL A 121 10.31 -5.84 0.48
CA VAL A 121 9.05 -5.45 1.14
C VAL A 121 7.90 -6.05 0.36
N VAL A 122 7.02 -6.77 1.04
CA VAL A 122 5.76 -7.25 0.50
C VAL A 122 4.63 -6.56 1.24
N VAL A 123 3.76 -5.88 0.50
CA VAL A 123 2.56 -5.26 1.06
C VAL A 123 1.34 -6.03 0.58
N ALA A 124 0.54 -6.51 1.53
CA ALA A 124 -0.70 -7.25 1.26
C ALA A 124 -1.89 -6.51 1.87
N VAL A 125 -2.97 -6.35 1.11
CA VAL A 125 -4.24 -5.77 1.56
C VAL A 125 -5.32 -6.84 1.43
N ASN A 126 -6.00 -7.15 2.52
CA ASN A 126 -7.15 -8.06 2.55
C ASN A 126 -8.42 -7.25 2.82
N THR A 127 -9.30 -7.15 1.83
CA THR A 127 -10.59 -6.44 1.93
C THR A 127 -11.75 -7.37 2.28
N THR A 128 -11.49 -8.66 2.49
CA THR A 128 -12.53 -9.62 2.88
C THR A 128 -12.78 -9.58 4.40
N SER A 129 -13.88 -10.14 4.82
CA SER A 129 -14.25 -10.24 6.26
C SER A 129 -13.58 -11.43 6.97
N SER A 130 -12.74 -12.20 6.29
CA SER A 130 -12.07 -13.40 6.85
C SER A 130 -10.57 -13.33 6.71
N ASP A 131 -9.86 -13.98 7.61
CA ASP A 131 -8.42 -14.17 7.52
C ASP A 131 -8.04 -14.91 6.24
N LYS A 132 -6.90 -14.54 5.66
CA LYS A 132 -6.33 -15.16 4.46
C LYS A 132 -4.89 -15.56 4.72
N SER A 133 -4.58 -16.81 4.36
CA SER A 133 -3.21 -17.29 4.30
C SER A 133 -2.58 -16.92 2.96
N LEU A 134 -1.35 -16.47 2.99
CA LEU A 134 -0.54 -16.18 1.80
C LEU A 134 0.73 -17.02 1.86
N ASP A 135 0.93 -17.85 0.86
CA ASP A 135 2.21 -18.53 0.65
C ASP A 135 3.13 -17.61 -0.16
N ILE A 136 4.22 -17.18 0.45
CA ILE A 136 5.17 -16.25 -0.17
C ILE A 136 6.38 -17.07 -0.64
N ASN A 137 6.48 -17.27 -1.94
CA ASN A 137 7.59 -17.99 -2.57
C ASN A 137 8.49 -16.99 -3.31
N PHE A 138 9.73 -16.84 -2.87
CA PHE A 138 10.72 -16.00 -3.52
C PHE A 138 11.40 -16.73 -4.66
N ARG A 139 11.38 -16.14 -5.87
CA ARG A 139 12.10 -16.64 -7.03
C ARG A 139 13.28 -15.72 -7.33
N ASN A 140 14.48 -16.30 -7.46
CA ASN A 140 15.71 -15.55 -7.74
C ASN A 140 16.05 -14.46 -6.69
N LEU A 141 15.58 -14.65 -5.45
CA LEU A 141 15.87 -13.80 -4.30
C LEU A 141 16.24 -14.68 -3.11
N GLN A 142 17.29 -14.30 -2.41
CA GLN A 142 17.64 -14.95 -1.14
C GLN A 142 17.05 -14.09 -0.01
N VAL A 143 16.08 -14.65 0.69
CA VAL A 143 15.41 -14.03 1.85
C VAL A 143 15.49 -15.02 3.00
N ALA A 144 16.21 -14.67 4.05
CA ALA A 144 16.39 -15.55 5.20
C ALA A 144 15.22 -15.44 6.20
N GLU A 145 14.68 -14.24 6.37
CA GLU A 145 13.60 -13.99 7.32
C GLU A 145 12.63 -12.92 6.80
N LEU A 146 11.39 -12.98 7.27
CA LEU A 146 10.37 -11.96 7.08
C LEU A 146 9.88 -11.44 8.42
N LYS A 147 9.76 -10.13 8.55
CA LYS A 147 9.12 -9.46 9.69
C LYS A 147 7.73 -9.00 9.27
N LYS A 148 6.71 -9.47 9.98
CA LYS A 148 5.31 -9.11 9.72
C LYS A 148 4.92 -7.88 10.54
N TYR A 149 4.26 -6.92 9.90
CA TYR A 149 3.60 -5.78 10.54
C TYR A 149 2.16 -5.71 10.07
N THR A 150 1.22 -5.54 10.97
CA THR A 150 -0.22 -5.61 10.67
C THR A 150 -0.93 -4.33 11.06
N THR A 151 -1.78 -3.84 10.17
CA THR A 151 -2.81 -2.83 10.46
C THR A 151 -4.18 -3.47 10.29
N SER A 152 -5.05 -3.31 11.28
CA SER A 152 -6.43 -3.80 11.27
C SER A 152 -7.34 -2.80 11.99
N SER A 153 -8.59 -3.17 12.24
CA SER A 153 -9.49 -2.37 13.07
C SER A 153 -8.97 -2.10 14.49
N SER A 154 -8.02 -2.92 14.98
CA SER A 154 -7.46 -2.87 16.33
C SER A 154 -5.95 -2.85 16.41
N LEU A 155 -5.24 -3.00 15.28
CA LEU A 155 -3.78 -3.04 15.19
C LEU A 155 -3.26 -1.85 14.36
N ASN A 156 -2.19 -1.22 14.82
CA ASN A 156 -1.65 0.02 14.26
C ASN A 156 -0.20 -0.13 13.80
N VAL A 157 0.02 -0.96 12.77
CA VAL A 157 1.37 -1.38 12.29
C VAL A 157 2.09 -2.21 13.34
N ASP A 158 1.35 -3.05 14.03
CA ASP A 158 1.86 -3.86 15.13
C ASP A 158 2.75 -4.99 14.60
N PHE A 159 3.86 -5.21 15.30
CA PHE A 159 4.78 -6.28 14.97
C PHE A 159 4.15 -7.64 15.28
N GLY A 160 3.99 -8.46 14.27
CA GLY A 160 3.33 -9.78 14.33
C GLY A 160 4.29 -10.97 14.33
N GLY A 161 5.61 -10.73 14.45
CA GLY A 161 6.61 -11.78 14.53
C GLY A 161 7.61 -11.81 13.38
N THR A 162 8.60 -12.67 13.52
CA THR A 162 9.63 -12.99 12.52
C THR A 162 9.43 -14.41 12.04
N TYR A 163 9.50 -14.63 10.76
CA TYR A 163 9.27 -15.92 10.09
C TYR A 163 10.51 -16.29 9.29
N SER A 164 11.05 -17.48 9.50
CA SER A 164 12.12 -18.03 8.67
C SER A 164 11.59 -18.34 7.27
N VAL A 165 12.40 -18.10 6.26
CA VAL A 165 12.13 -18.50 4.88
C VAL A 165 13.02 -19.67 4.56
N ASN A 166 12.42 -20.81 4.20
CA ASN A 166 13.11 -22.07 3.85
C ASN A 166 13.34 -22.17 2.35
#